data_73a625222781a0a8b7880335bad81822
#
_entry.id   73a625222781a0a8b7880335bad81822
#
_cell.length_a   1.000
_cell.length_b   1.000
_cell.length_c   1.000
_cell.angle_alpha   90.00
_cell.angle_beta   90.00
_cell.angle_gamma   90.00
#
_symmetry.space_group_name_H-M   'P 1'
#
loop_
_entity.id
_entity.type
_entity.pdbx_description
1 polymer ?
#
loop_
_entity_poly.entity_id
_entity_poly.type
_entity_poly.pdbx_seq_one_letter_code
_entity_poly.pdbx_strand_id
1 'polypeptide(L)'
;CWYKVVTILRSEGHKVSVLDMAASGINPKHVDDLNSMADYNEPLMEFMNSLPQQERVVLVGHSMGGINISLAMEKFPQKIVVAVFVTAFMPGPDLNLVALGQQYNQQVESHMDTEFVYNNGQDKAPTALMLGPKVLATNFYQLSPPEDLTLATYLVRPVPLFDESILLANTTLSKEKYGSVHRVYVVCDKDNVLKEQQFQKWLINNNPPDEVHMIHNADHMVMFSNPRELSSCLVMISQKYY
;
A
#
# COMPACT_ATOMS: atom_id res chain seq x y z
N CYS A 1 11.08 -2.70 -3.43
CA CYS A 1 10.48 -1.63 -4.25
C CYS A 1 11.07 -0.25 -3.97
N TRP A 2 11.26 0.14 -2.72
CA TRP A 2 11.56 1.51 -2.30
C TRP A 2 13.01 1.98 -2.46
N TYR A 3 13.95 1.17 -2.95
CA TYR A 3 15.39 1.42 -2.85
C TYR A 3 15.85 2.77 -3.46
N LYS A 4 15.24 3.23 -4.57
CA LYS A 4 15.57 4.53 -5.18
C LYS A 4 15.17 5.68 -4.25
N VAL A 5 13.94 5.67 -3.75
CA VAL A 5 13.41 6.70 -2.83
C VAL A 5 14.19 6.71 -1.53
N VAL A 6 14.46 5.53 -0.95
CA VAL A 6 15.28 5.41 0.27
C VAL A 6 16.66 6.02 0.08
N THR A 7 17.32 5.76 -1.05
CA THR A 7 18.64 6.31 -1.35
C THR A 7 18.59 7.84 -1.42
N ILE A 8 17.58 8.40 -2.07
CA ILE A 8 17.42 9.86 -2.18
C ILE A 8 17.18 10.46 -0.79
N LEU A 9 16.19 9.98 -0.05
CA LEU A 9 15.84 10.52 1.27
C LEU A 9 17.00 10.41 2.27
N ARG A 10 17.75 9.31 2.26
CA ARG A 10 18.94 9.17 3.12
C ARG A 10 20.06 10.11 2.72
N SER A 11 20.24 10.39 1.43
CA SER A 11 21.26 11.38 0.99
C SER A 11 20.91 12.80 1.41
N GLU A 12 19.63 13.08 1.70
CA GLU A 12 19.13 14.35 2.24
C GLU A 12 19.09 14.38 3.79
N GLY A 13 19.63 13.34 4.43
CA GLY A 13 19.79 13.28 5.90
C GLY A 13 18.60 12.67 6.65
N HIS A 14 17.59 12.14 5.96
CA HIS A 14 16.45 11.51 6.61
C HIS A 14 16.77 10.09 7.11
N LYS A 15 16.29 9.75 8.31
CA LYS A 15 16.28 8.38 8.81
C LYS A 15 15.11 7.62 8.17
N VAL A 16 15.41 6.62 7.36
CA VAL A 16 14.39 5.85 6.62
C VAL A 16 14.48 4.37 6.96
N SER A 17 13.36 3.80 7.39
CA SER A 17 13.16 2.36 7.58
C SER A 17 12.20 1.84 6.50
N VAL A 18 12.49 0.65 5.96
CA VAL A 18 11.64 -0.04 4.98
C VAL A 18 11.40 -1.44 5.49
N LEU A 19 10.15 -1.88 5.40
CA LEU A 19 9.72 -3.17 5.88
C LEU A 19 9.15 -4.00 4.72
N ASP A 20 9.50 -5.27 4.69
CA ASP A 20 8.75 -6.26 3.93
C ASP A 20 7.66 -6.85 4.83
N MET A 21 6.42 -6.81 4.38
CA MET A 21 5.31 -7.44 5.09
C MET A 21 5.49 -8.96 5.12
N ALA A 22 4.76 -9.66 5.96
CA ALA A 22 4.84 -11.11 6.02
C ALA A 22 4.60 -11.72 4.63
N ALA A 23 5.36 -12.74 4.27
CA ALA A 23 5.36 -13.39 2.94
C ALA A 23 5.71 -12.48 1.76
N SER A 24 6.25 -11.27 1.99
CA SER A 24 6.65 -10.32 0.94
C SER A 24 8.15 -10.08 0.95
N GLY A 25 8.74 -9.71 -0.21
CA GLY A 25 10.15 -9.41 -0.34
C GLY A 25 11.04 -10.54 0.20
N ILE A 26 11.93 -10.21 1.16
CA ILE A 26 12.82 -11.17 1.82
C ILE A 26 12.24 -11.77 3.11
N ASN A 27 11.01 -11.42 3.50
CA ASN A 27 10.37 -12.02 4.66
C ASN A 27 10.26 -13.55 4.47
N PRO A 28 10.69 -14.37 5.45
CA PRO A 28 10.80 -15.83 5.28
C PRO A 28 9.45 -16.57 5.29
N LYS A 29 8.36 -15.95 5.77
CA LYS A 29 7.05 -16.59 5.81
C LYS A 29 6.56 -16.92 4.39
N HIS A 30 5.79 -17.98 4.27
CA HIS A 30 5.07 -18.33 3.06
C HIS A 30 3.66 -17.73 3.08
N VAL A 31 3.07 -17.49 1.90
CA VAL A 31 1.71 -16.93 1.82
C VAL A 31 0.67 -17.84 2.48
N ASP A 32 0.88 -19.14 2.45
CA ASP A 32 0.01 -20.14 3.06
C ASP A 32 0.06 -20.15 4.60
N ASP A 33 1.06 -19.51 5.21
CA ASP A 33 1.18 -19.34 6.66
C ASP A 33 0.29 -18.20 7.19
N LEU A 34 -0.33 -17.42 6.30
CA LEU A 34 -1.09 -16.23 6.66
C LEU A 34 -2.59 -16.54 6.70
N ASN A 35 -3.19 -16.34 7.86
CA ASN A 35 -4.62 -16.60 8.09
C ASN A 35 -5.44 -15.31 8.23
N SER A 36 -4.76 -14.15 8.34
CA SER A 36 -5.43 -12.87 8.58
C SER A 36 -4.60 -11.68 8.08
N MET A 37 -5.25 -10.52 7.97
CA MET A 37 -4.56 -9.24 7.78
C MET A 37 -3.61 -8.91 8.93
N ALA A 38 -3.88 -9.41 10.14
CA ALA A 38 -2.99 -9.23 11.29
C ALA A 38 -1.67 -9.97 11.09
N ASP A 39 -1.71 -11.21 10.58
CA ASP A 39 -0.49 -12.00 10.27
C ASP A 39 0.32 -11.32 9.16
N TYR A 40 -0.37 -10.83 8.11
CA TYR A 40 0.30 -10.11 7.03
C TYR A 40 0.98 -8.82 7.52
N ASN A 41 0.34 -8.11 8.44
CA ASN A 41 0.80 -6.81 8.93
C ASN A 41 1.73 -6.90 10.15
N GLU A 42 2.04 -8.11 10.65
CA GLU A 42 2.87 -8.32 11.84
C GLU A 42 4.19 -7.54 11.81
N PRO A 43 5.00 -7.52 10.70
CA PRO A 43 6.27 -6.81 10.69
C PRO A 43 6.13 -5.29 10.95
N LEU A 44 5.09 -4.66 10.42
CA LEU A 44 4.81 -3.24 10.69
C LEU A 44 4.37 -3.03 12.14
N MET A 45 3.52 -3.92 12.68
CA MET A 45 3.05 -3.81 14.06
C MET A 45 4.18 -3.99 15.07
N GLU A 46 5.11 -4.92 14.84
CA GLU A 46 6.30 -5.11 15.64
C GLU A 46 7.24 -3.91 15.58
N PHE A 47 7.49 -3.37 14.38
CA PHE A 47 8.28 -2.17 14.20
C PHE A 47 7.69 -0.98 14.97
N MET A 48 6.40 -0.70 14.78
CA MET A 48 5.72 0.40 15.49
C MET A 48 5.73 0.23 17.01
N ASN A 49 5.59 -1.02 17.48
CA ASN A 49 5.67 -1.32 18.91
C ASN A 49 7.08 -1.10 19.47
N SER A 50 8.13 -1.41 18.70
CA SER A 50 9.53 -1.27 19.09
C SER A 50 10.03 0.19 19.14
N LEU A 51 9.34 1.12 18.51
CA LEU A 51 9.69 2.54 18.56
C LEU A 51 9.61 3.06 19.99
N PRO A 52 10.60 3.86 20.44
CA PRO A 52 10.53 4.56 21.72
C PRO A 52 9.20 5.33 21.87
N GLN A 53 8.72 5.46 23.12
CA GLN A 53 7.43 6.09 23.39
C GLN A 53 7.29 7.49 22.81
N GLN A 54 8.39 8.24 22.72
CA GLN A 54 8.41 9.62 22.26
C GLN A 54 8.81 9.77 20.79
N GLU A 55 9.21 8.66 20.14
CA GLU A 55 9.55 8.69 18.70
C GLU A 55 8.26 8.66 17.87
N ARG A 56 8.18 9.61 16.94
CA ARG A 56 7.06 9.71 16.00
C ARG A 56 7.58 9.56 14.58
N VAL A 57 6.76 9.05 13.69
CA VAL A 57 7.15 8.75 12.30
C VAL A 57 6.17 9.34 11.30
N VAL A 58 6.68 9.67 10.13
CA VAL A 58 5.88 9.77 8.89
C VAL A 58 5.72 8.36 8.36
N LEU A 59 4.49 7.88 8.27
CA LEU A 59 4.20 6.52 7.84
C LEU A 59 3.70 6.52 6.40
N VAL A 60 4.40 5.80 5.51
CA VAL A 60 4.10 5.81 4.08
C VAL A 60 3.63 4.43 3.61
N GLY A 61 2.47 4.37 2.97
CA GLY A 61 1.93 3.14 2.39
C GLY A 61 1.62 3.30 0.90
N HIS A 62 2.03 2.33 0.10
CA HIS A 62 1.76 2.25 -1.33
C HIS A 62 0.81 1.09 -1.62
N SER A 63 -0.16 1.28 -2.50
CA SER A 63 -1.08 0.22 -2.93
C SER A 63 -1.77 -0.47 -1.73
N MET A 64 -1.67 -1.79 -1.59
CA MET A 64 -2.14 -2.52 -0.40
C MET A 64 -1.49 -2.04 0.92
N GLY A 65 -0.29 -1.45 0.85
CA GLY A 65 0.36 -0.86 2.01
C GLY A 65 -0.46 0.23 2.71
N GLY A 66 -1.40 0.85 2.02
CA GLY A 66 -2.36 1.77 2.61
C GLY A 66 -3.28 1.12 3.64
N ILE A 67 -3.66 -0.15 3.44
CA ILE A 67 -4.41 -0.94 4.44
C ILE A 67 -3.54 -1.15 5.67
N ASN A 68 -2.28 -1.52 5.47
CA ASN A 68 -1.34 -1.79 6.55
C ASN A 68 -1.11 -0.56 7.45
N ILE A 69 -0.88 0.61 6.82
CA ILE A 69 -0.70 1.84 7.59
C ILE A 69 -1.99 2.30 8.27
N SER A 70 -3.16 2.04 7.69
CA SER A 70 -4.46 2.34 8.33
C SER A 70 -4.66 1.55 9.62
N LEU A 71 -4.28 0.28 9.63
CA LEU A 71 -4.31 -0.55 10.84
C LEU A 71 -3.29 -0.08 11.89
N ALA A 72 -2.12 0.40 11.46
CA ALA A 72 -1.14 1.01 12.34
C ALA A 72 -1.64 2.33 12.94
N MET A 73 -2.36 3.15 12.18
CA MET A 73 -3.01 4.37 12.67
C MET A 73 -4.05 4.06 13.76
N GLU A 74 -4.83 3.00 13.60
CA GLU A 74 -5.79 2.58 14.62
C GLU A 74 -5.08 2.13 15.91
N LYS A 75 -3.95 1.43 15.78
CA LYS A 75 -3.26 0.84 16.94
C LYS A 75 -2.29 1.81 17.62
N PHE A 76 -1.64 2.69 16.87
CA PHE A 76 -0.56 3.57 17.35
C PHE A 76 -0.74 5.04 16.92
N PRO A 77 -1.91 5.66 17.05
CA PRO A 77 -2.16 7.01 16.53
C PRO A 77 -1.17 8.04 17.08
N GLN A 78 -0.74 7.89 18.35
CA GLN A 78 0.18 8.81 19.01
C GLN A 78 1.63 8.74 18.50
N LYS A 79 2.00 7.66 17.77
CA LYS A 79 3.35 7.49 17.19
C LYS A 79 3.45 7.97 15.74
N ILE A 80 2.35 8.41 15.13
CA ILE A 80 2.30 8.79 13.72
C ILE A 80 2.06 10.29 13.60
N VAL A 81 2.98 10.98 12.94
CA VAL A 81 2.87 12.41 12.65
C VAL A 81 1.85 12.65 11.54
N VAL A 82 2.02 11.91 10.45
CA VAL A 82 1.17 11.91 9.28
C VAL A 82 1.28 10.57 8.56
N ALA A 83 0.16 10.09 8.03
CA ALA A 83 0.11 8.92 7.17
C ALA A 83 -0.02 9.34 5.70
N VAL A 84 0.89 8.87 4.84
CA VAL A 84 0.93 9.20 3.41
C VAL A 84 0.53 7.98 2.59
N PHE A 85 -0.56 8.12 1.87
CA PHE A 85 -1.14 7.09 1.00
C PHE A 85 -0.71 7.36 -0.43
N VAL A 86 0.26 6.62 -0.93
CA VAL A 86 0.81 6.80 -2.28
C VAL A 86 0.09 5.84 -3.22
N THR A 87 -0.81 6.37 -4.05
CA THR A 87 -1.68 5.56 -4.91
C THR A 87 -2.09 4.25 -4.22
N ALA A 88 -2.80 4.37 -3.11
CA ALA A 88 -3.00 3.30 -2.15
C ALA A 88 -4.48 3.14 -1.75
N PHE A 89 -4.83 1.95 -1.28
CA PHE A 89 -6.10 1.75 -0.59
C PHE A 89 -6.09 2.55 0.72
N MET A 90 -7.15 3.29 0.96
CA MET A 90 -7.30 4.11 2.16
C MET A 90 -8.67 3.83 2.79
N PRO A 91 -8.82 2.72 3.53
CA PRO A 91 -10.03 2.44 4.29
C PRO A 91 -10.25 3.49 5.37
N GLY A 92 -11.46 3.58 5.87
CA GLY A 92 -11.82 4.52 6.94
C GLY A 92 -12.94 3.97 7.81
N PRO A 93 -13.33 4.71 8.86
CA PRO A 93 -14.40 4.28 9.77
C PRO A 93 -15.74 3.99 9.06
N ASP A 94 -16.03 4.77 8.04
CA ASP A 94 -17.27 4.68 7.26
C ASP A 94 -17.03 3.98 5.89
N LEU A 95 -15.82 3.48 5.61
CA LEU A 95 -15.41 2.85 4.36
C LEU A 95 -14.54 1.61 4.62
N ASN A 96 -15.17 0.46 4.77
CA ASN A 96 -14.48 -0.80 5.08
C ASN A 96 -13.77 -1.42 3.87
N LEU A 97 -12.92 -2.44 4.12
CA LEU A 97 -12.13 -3.11 3.09
C LEU A 97 -12.96 -3.87 2.06
N VAL A 98 -14.13 -4.37 2.43
CA VAL A 98 -15.01 -5.08 1.50
C VAL A 98 -15.59 -4.11 0.47
N ALA A 99 -16.07 -2.95 0.91
CA ALA A 99 -16.56 -1.90 0.01
C ALA A 99 -15.45 -1.38 -0.93
N LEU A 100 -14.22 -1.24 -0.42
CA LEU A 100 -13.05 -0.89 -1.23
C LEU A 100 -12.74 -1.96 -2.28
N GLY A 101 -12.74 -3.23 -1.90
CA GLY A 101 -12.52 -4.35 -2.82
C GLY A 101 -13.59 -4.44 -3.91
N GLN A 102 -14.85 -4.25 -3.56
CA GLN A 102 -15.96 -4.22 -4.50
C GLN A 102 -15.80 -3.06 -5.51
N GLN A 103 -15.47 -1.86 -5.05
CA GLN A 103 -15.22 -0.72 -5.92
C GLN A 103 -13.99 -0.94 -6.82
N TYR A 104 -12.91 -1.51 -6.28
CA TYR A 104 -11.72 -1.86 -7.06
C TYR A 104 -12.08 -2.85 -8.17
N ASN A 105 -12.82 -3.91 -7.86
CA ASN A 105 -13.19 -4.93 -8.83
C ASN A 105 -14.05 -4.40 -9.99
N GLN A 106 -14.82 -3.33 -9.79
CA GLN A 106 -15.61 -2.71 -10.86
C GLN A 106 -14.74 -2.08 -11.97
N GLN A 107 -13.50 -1.69 -11.67
CA GLN A 107 -12.59 -1.12 -12.67
C GLN A 107 -11.65 -2.15 -13.32
N VAL A 108 -11.61 -3.38 -12.79
CA VAL A 108 -10.76 -4.46 -13.33
C VAL A 108 -11.42 -5.04 -14.56
N GLU A 109 -10.90 -4.72 -15.73
CA GLU A 109 -11.43 -5.18 -17.02
C GLU A 109 -10.94 -6.61 -17.36
N SER A 110 -9.75 -6.97 -16.90
CA SER A 110 -9.13 -8.28 -17.13
C SER A 110 -8.05 -8.56 -16.08
N HIS A 111 -7.98 -9.81 -15.65
CA HIS A 111 -6.89 -10.30 -14.81
C HIS A 111 -5.63 -10.66 -15.61
N MET A 112 -5.70 -10.60 -16.95
CA MET A 112 -4.61 -10.92 -17.87
C MET A 112 -3.98 -12.29 -17.56
N ASP A 113 -2.68 -12.30 -17.26
CA ASP A 113 -1.91 -13.49 -16.89
C ASP A 113 -1.69 -13.61 -15.37
N THR A 114 -2.57 -13.01 -14.56
CA THR A 114 -2.60 -13.22 -13.11
C THR A 114 -3.10 -14.63 -12.80
N GLU A 115 -2.36 -15.38 -12.01
CA GLU A 115 -2.74 -16.70 -11.55
C GLU A 115 -3.35 -16.64 -10.15
N PHE A 116 -4.47 -17.37 -9.94
CA PHE A 116 -5.12 -17.49 -8.64
C PHE A 116 -4.83 -18.84 -8.02
N VAL A 117 -4.51 -18.83 -6.71
CA VAL A 117 -4.22 -20.03 -5.92
C VAL A 117 -5.43 -20.37 -5.06
N TYR A 118 -5.80 -21.64 -5.04
CA TYR A 118 -7.01 -22.16 -4.35
C TYR A 118 -6.64 -23.25 -3.35
N ASN A 119 -5.92 -22.89 -2.28
CA ASN A 119 -5.44 -23.88 -1.28
C ASN A 119 -6.58 -24.55 -0.50
N ASN A 120 -7.76 -23.91 -0.43
CA ASN A 120 -8.93 -24.45 0.27
C ASN A 120 -9.86 -25.27 -0.67
N GLY A 121 -9.46 -25.51 -1.92
CA GLY A 121 -10.23 -26.22 -2.94
C GLY A 121 -10.74 -25.29 -4.05
N GLN A 122 -10.89 -25.83 -5.25
CA GLN A 122 -11.27 -25.10 -6.47
C GLN A 122 -12.69 -24.51 -6.43
N ASP A 123 -13.53 -24.99 -5.55
CA ASP A 123 -14.90 -24.53 -5.29
C ASP A 123 -14.99 -23.40 -4.23
N LYS A 124 -13.86 -23.01 -3.67
CA LYS A 124 -13.74 -21.93 -2.69
C LYS A 124 -13.15 -20.65 -3.31
N ALA A 125 -13.19 -19.55 -2.55
CA ALA A 125 -12.49 -18.34 -2.93
C ALA A 125 -10.97 -18.57 -3.01
N PRO A 126 -10.26 -17.88 -3.92
CA PRO A 126 -8.81 -17.98 -4.00
C PRO A 126 -8.15 -17.45 -2.72
N THR A 127 -7.06 -18.10 -2.31
CA THR A 127 -6.29 -17.76 -1.09
C THR A 127 -5.09 -16.86 -1.37
N ALA A 128 -4.65 -16.82 -2.63
CA ALA A 128 -3.58 -15.92 -3.06
C ALA A 128 -3.69 -15.65 -4.58
N LEU A 129 -2.97 -14.64 -5.02
CA LEU A 129 -2.74 -14.38 -6.44
C LEU A 129 -1.25 -14.18 -6.73
N MET A 130 -0.84 -14.55 -7.96
CA MET A 130 0.48 -14.30 -8.51
C MET A 130 0.35 -13.43 -9.74
N LEU A 131 1.00 -12.26 -9.73
CA LEU A 131 1.00 -11.36 -10.88
C LEU A 131 1.93 -11.89 -11.97
N GLY A 132 1.41 -12.05 -13.19
CA GLY A 132 2.18 -12.48 -14.34
C GLY A 132 2.97 -11.34 -15.00
N PRO A 133 3.93 -11.66 -15.89
CA PRO A 133 4.76 -10.67 -16.58
C PRO A 133 3.96 -9.64 -17.40
N LYS A 134 2.85 -10.06 -18.01
CA LYS A 134 2.01 -9.16 -18.86
C LYS A 134 1.30 -8.11 -18.00
N VAL A 135 0.64 -8.52 -16.92
CA VAL A 135 -0.04 -7.57 -16.04
C VAL A 135 0.96 -6.65 -15.36
N LEU A 136 2.14 -7.13 -14.96
CA LEU A 136 3.21 -6.29 -14.42
C LEU A 136 3.64 -5.22 -15.43
N ALA A 137 3.93 -5.60 -16.68
CA ALA A 137 4.37 -4.69 -17.71
C ALA A 137 3.31 -3.66 -18.12
N THR A 138 2.02 -4.05 -18.14
CA THR A 138 0.94 -3.23 -18.69
C THR A 138 0.32 -2.31 -17.63
N ASN A 139 0.17 -2.79 -16.39
CA ASN A 139 -0.62 -2.10 -15.38
C ASN A 139 0.23 -1.50 -14.26
N PHE A 140 1.37 -2.12 -13.94
CA PHE A 140 2.19 -1.70 -12.81
C PHE A 140 3.41 -0.87 -13.21
N TYR A 141 4.16 -1.30 -14.25
CA TYR A 141 5.48 -0.77 -14.61
C TYR A 141 5.52 -0.11 -15.99
N GLN A 142 4.39 0.31 -16.56
CA GLN A 142 4.33 0.77 -17.95
C GLN A 142 5.13 2.05 -18.23
N LEU A 143 5.47 2.83 -17.21
CA LEU A 143 6.34 4.01 -17.32
C LEU A 143 7.66 3.85 -16.54
N SER A 144 7.80 2.74 -15.82
CA SER A 144 9.01 2.42 -15.05
C SER A 144 10.15 1.95 -15.96
N PRO A 145 11.42 2.12 -15.56
CA PRO A 145 12.57 1.60 -16.30
C PRO A 145 12.47 0.09 -16.55
N PRO A 146 12.86 -0.40 -17.75
CA PRO A 146 12.75 -1.82 -18.09
C PRO A 146 13.51 -2.77 -17.16
N GLU A 147 14.63 -2.31 -16.59
CA GLU A 147 15.40 -3.07 -15.62
C GLU A 147 14.64 -3.30 -14.30
N ASP A 148 13.82 -2.33 -13.86
CA ASP A 148 12.98 -2.46 -12.67
C ASP A 148 11.83 -3.47 -12.91
N LEU A 149 11.21 -3.45 -14.10
CA LEU A 149 10.23 -4.46 -14.50
C LEU A 149 10.87 -5.85 -14.57
N THR A 150 12.06 -5.96 -15.16
CA THR A 150 12.79 -7.22 -15.24
C THR A 150 13.04 -7.79 -13.85
N LEU A 151 13.56 -6.97 -12.94
CA LEU A 151 13.82 -7.38 -11.56
C LEU A 151 12.52 -7.78 -10.84
N ALA A 152 11.43 -7.02 -11.02
CA ALA A 152 10.13 -7.34 -10.44
C ALA A 152 9.61 -8.70 -10.92
N THR A 153 9.74 -9.01 -12.20
CA THR A 153 9.28 -10.28 -12.78
C THR A 153 10.00 -11.49 -12.13
N TYR A 154 11.27 -11.34 -11.75
CA TYR A 154 12.02 -12.41 -11.05
C TYR A 154 11.74 -12.48 -9.55
N LEU A 155 11.32 -11.39 -8.93
CA LEU A 155 11.19 -11.28 -7.47
C LEU A 155 9.73 -11.24 -6.98
N VAL A 156 8.76 -11.21 -7.89
CA VAL A 156 7.34 -11.22 -7.50
C VAL A 156 7.01 -12.47 -6.70
N ARG A 157 6.23 -12.28 -5.65
CA ARG A 157 5.75 -13.35 -4.76
C ARG A 157 4.23 -13.35 -4.74
N PRO A 158 3.60 -14.49 -4.38
CA PRO A 158 2.14 -14.54 -4.21
C PRO A 158 1.67 -13.50 -3.18
N VAL A 159 0.56 -12.84 -3.51
CA VAL A 159 -0.11 -11.86 -2.65
C VAL A 159 -1.26 -12.58 -1.94
N PRO A 160 -1.36 -12.52 -0.60
CA PRO A 160 -2.45 -13.18 0.12
C PRO A 160 -3.81 -12.53 -0.20
N LEU A 161 -4.83 -13.37 -0.28
CA LEU A 161 -6.23 -12.98 -0.37
C LEU A 161 -6.97 -13.52 0.84
N PHE A 162 -7.80 -12.68 1.45
CA PHE A 162 -8.57 -13.04 2.64
C PHE A 162 -10.07 -12.96 2.37
N ASP A 163 -10.82 -13.88 2.97
CA ASP A 163 -12.28 -13.85 2.89
C ASP A 163 -12.85 -12.57 3.50
N GLU A 164 -14.01 -12.13 3.01
CA GLU A 164 -14.69 -10.92 3.49
C GLU A 164 -14.94 -10.94 5.01
N SER A 165 -15.28 -12.11 5.58
CA SER A 165 -15.47 -12.26 7.02
C SER A 165 -14.19 -11.98 7.82
N ILE A 166 -13.04 -12.43 7.31
CA ILE A 166 -11.72 -12.17 7.92
C ILE A 166 -11.38 -10.67 7.79
N LEU A 167 -11.63 -10.08 6.62
CA LEU A 167 -11.40 -8.65 6.39
C LEU A 167 -12.23 -7.78 7.33
N LEU A 168 -13.52 -8.09 7.51
CA LEU A 168 -14.41 -7.30 8.38
C LEU A 168 -14.07 -7.46 9.88
N ALA A 169 -13.70 -8.66 10.32
CA ALA A 169 -13.44 -8.94 11.73
C ALA A 169 -12.20 -8.23 12.29
N ASN A 170 -11.19 -7.98 11.46
CA ASN A 170 -9.86 -7.58 11.92
C ASN A 170 -9.42 -6.18 11.43
N THR A 171 -10.29 -5.44 10.74
CA THR A 171 -9.91 -4.16 10.10
C THR A 171 -10.84 -3.00 10.43
N THR A 172 -11.50 -3.05 11.59
CA THR A 172 -12.32 -1.95 12.09
C THR A 172 -11.45 -0.74 12.43
N LEU A 173 -11.81 0.42 11.89
CA LEU A 173 -11.15 1.69 12.12
C LEU A 173 -12.11 2.64 12.84
N SER A 174 -11.61 3.44 13.78
CA SER A 174 -12.40 4.38 14.57
C SER A 174 -12.08 5.84 14.21
N LYS A 175 -13.04 6.72 14.43
CA LYS A 175 -12.83 8.19 14.26
C LYS A 175 -11.88 8.74 15.33
N GLU A 176 -11.87 8.14 16.50
CA GLU A 176 -11.08 8.55 17.66
C GLU A 176 -9.60 8.25 17.53
N LYS A 177 -9.23 7.17 16.82
CA LYS A 177 -7.84 6.73 16.65
C LYS A 177 -7.36 6.95 15.22
N TYR A 178 -7.82 6.14 14.28
CA TYR A 178 -7.50 6.33 12.86
C TYR A 178 -7.78 7.78 12.42
N GLY A 179 -8.98 8.30 12.74
CA GLY A 179 -9.42 9.64 12.36
C GLY A 179 -8.65 10.77 13.04
N SER A 180 -7.86 10.51 14.09
CA SER A 180 -7.03 11.53 14.77
C SER A 180 -5.67 11.76 14.11
N VAL A 181 -5.27 10.88 13.17
CA VAL A 181 -4.00 10.97 12.45
C VAL A 181 -4.19 11.73 11.14
N HIS A 182 -3.34 12.71 10.88
CA HIS A 182 -3.33 13.43 9.60
C HIS A 182 -3.05 12.47 8.43
N ARG A 183 -3.79 12.65 7.34
CA ARG A 183 -3.72 11.80 6.14
C ARG A 183 -3.44 12.64 4.91
N VAL A 184 -2.45 12.25 4.15
CA VAL A 184 -2.12 12.84 2.85
C VAL A 184 -2.24 11.77 1.77
N TYR A 185 -2.93 12.07 0.69
CA TYR A 185 -3.04 11.16 -0.45
C TYR A 185 -2.20 11.67 -1.62
N VAL A 186 -1.35 10.80 -2.17
CA VAL A 186 -0.54 11.10 -3.35
C VAL A 186 -1.10 10.32 -4.54
N VAL A 187 -1.69 11.05 -5.47
CA VAL A 187 -2.29 10.54 -6.71
C VAL A 187 -1.21 10.35 -7.76
N CYS A 188 -1.24 9.22 -8.47
CA CYS A 188 -0.45 8.98 -9.68
C CYS A 188 -1.38 9.00 -10.90
N ASP A 189 -1.19 9.95 -11.82
CA ASP A 189 -2.15 10.23 -12.90
C ASP A 189 -2.14 9.18 -14.04
N LYS A 190 -1.10 8.34 -14.11
CA LYS A 190 -0.98 7.25 -15.10
C LYS A 190 -1.05 5.87 -14.46
N ASP A 191 -1.59 5.77 -13.26
CA ASP A 191 -1.79 4.49 -12.60
C ASP A 191 -2.88 3.68 -13.31
N ASN A 192 -2.51 2.51 -13.84
CA ASN A 192 -3.42 1.57 -14.49
C ASN A 192 -4.01 0.52 -13.51
N VAL A 193 -3.48 0.43 -12.29
CA VAL A 193 -3.99 -0.47 -11.23
C VAL A 193 -5.09 0.20 -10.41
N LEU A 194 -4.79 1.36 -9.83
CA LEU A 194 -5.76 2.21 -9.12
C LEU A 194 -6.03 3.44 -9.99
N LYS A 195 -6.83 3.26 -11.04
CA LYS A 195 -7.07 4.30 -12.06
C LYS A 195 -7.54 5.61 -11.41
N GLU A 196 -6.84 6.72 -11.70
CA GLU A 196 -7.06 8.03 -11.07
C GLU A 196 -8.54 8.43 -11.09
N GLN A 197 -9.16 8.46 -12.27
CA GLN A 197 -10.53 8.96 -12.43
C GLN A 197 -11.61 8.00 -11.91
N GLN A 198 -11.30 6.71 -11.80
CA GLN A 198 -12.28 5.69 -11.42
C GLN A 198 -12.18 5.31 -9.94
N PHE A 199 -10.96 5.10 -9.43
CA PHE A 199 -10.75 4.60 -8.07
C PHE A 199 -10.17 5.63 -7.12
N GLN A 200 -9.01 6.25 -7.45
CA GLN A 200 -8.36 7.17 -6.53
C GLN A 200 -9.26 8.38 -6.21
N LYS A 201 -9.88 8.96 -7.22
CA LYS A 201 -10.82 10.08 -7.04
C LYS A 201 -12.07 9.68 -6.26
N TRP A 202 -12.62 8.50 -6.55
CA TRP A 202 -13.74 7.97 -5.78
C TRP A 202 -13.36 7.78 -4.30
N LEU A 203 -12.20 7.20 -4.05
CA LEU A 203 -11.67 6.96 -2.71
C LEU A 203 -11.51 8.26 -1.91
N ILE A 204 -10.88 9.27 -2.51
CA ILE A 204 -10.69 10.59 -1.91
C ILE A 204 -12.04 11.25 -1.58
N ASN A 205 -13.05 11.11 -2.43
CA ASN A 205 -14.38 11.68 -2.19
C ASN A 205 -15.14 10.96 -1.06
N ASN A 206 -14.93 9.65 -0.87
CA ASN A 206 -15.63 8.85 0.14
C ASN A 206 -14.90 8.75 1.49
N ASN A 207 -13.59 9.03 1.51
CA ASN A 207 -12.78 9.11 2.74
C ASN A 207 -11.77 10.26 2.60
N PRO A 208 -12.21 11.53 2.68
CA PRO A 208 -11.35 12.69 2.40
C PRO A 208 -10.10 12.71 3.29
N PRO A 209 -8.88 12.80 2.73
CA PRO A 209 -7.67 13.09 3.48
C PRO A 209 -7.57 14.60 3.77
N ASP A 210 -6.62 15.01 4.63
CA ASP A 210 -6.34 16.43 4.89
C ASP A 210 -5.75 17.15 3.68
N GLU A 211 -4.96 16.42 2.86
CA GLU A 211 -4.34 16.95 1.64
C GLU A 211 -4.27 15.90 0.54
N VAL A 212 -4.27 16.41 -0.70
CA VAL A 212 -4.07 15.60 -1.90
C VAL A 212 -2.95 16.24 -2.73
N HIS A 213 -1.94 15.45 -3.08
CA HIS A 213 -0.89 15.81 -4.03
C HIS A 213 -1.00 14.93 -5.25
N MET A 214 -0.55 15.45 -6.41
CA MET A 214 -0.54 14.68 -7.66
C MET A 214 0.88 14.60 -8.21
N ILE A 215 1.30 13.40 -8.58
CA ILE A 215 2.53 13.17 -9.33
C ILE A 215 2.14 12.83 -10.77
N HIS A 216 2.57 13.69 -11.68
CA HIS A 216 2.29 13.54 -13.11
C HIS A 216 3.24 12.56 -13.79
N ASN A 217 2.75 11.90 -14.85
CA ASN A 217 3.50 10.90 -15.61
C ASN A 217 4.08 9.78 -14.72
N ALA A 218 3.34 9.40 -13.68
CA ALA A 218 3.69 8.34 -12.75
C ALA A 218 2.72 7.16 -12.92
N ASP A 219 3.28 5.97 -13.11
CA ASP A 219 2.54 4.70 -13.08
C ASP A 219 2.26 4.25 -11.65
N HIS A 220 1.70 3.04 -11.50
CA HIS A 220 1.43 2.47 -10.17
C HIS A 220 2.71 2.37 -9.32
N MET A 221 3.84 2.09 -9.94
CA MET A 221 5.13 1.94 -9.26
C MET A 221 5.94 3.23 -9.26
N VAL A 222 5.32 4.33 -8.80
CA VAL A 222 5.90 5.68 -8.80
C VAL A 222 7.30 5.77 -8.18
N MET A 223 7.65 4.87 -7.24
CA MET A 223 8.98 4.77 -6.67
C MET A 223 10.06 4.34 -7.70
N PHE A 224 9.64 3.90 -8.89
CA PHE A 224 10.50 3.58 -10.02
C PHE A 224 10.32 4.56 -11.17
N SER A 225 9.08 4.89 -11.54
CA SER A 225 8.79 5.79 -12.67
C SER A 225 9.13 7.23 -12.37
N ASN A 226 8.89 7.71 -11.13
CA ASN A 226 9.18 9.09 -10.75
C ASN A 226 9.74 9.23 -9.31
N PRO A 227 10.87 8.57 -8.98
CA PRO A 227 11.38 8.50 -7.60
C PRO A 227 11.80 9.86 -7.02
N ARG A 228 12.27 10.80 -7.87
CA ARG A 228 12.70 12.13 -7.41
C ARG A 228 11.52 12.97 -6.96
N GLU A 229 10.46 13.04 -7.76
CA GLU A 229 9.26 13.80 -7.44
C GLU A 229 8.55 13.23 -6.21
N LEU A 230 8.45 11.89 -6.12
CA LEU A 230 7.93 11.24 -4.93
C LEU A 230 8.76 11.59 -3.68
N SER A 231 10.09 11.55 -3.77
CA SER A 231 10.96 11.90 -2.64
C SER A 231 10.77 13.37 -2.22
N SER A 232 10.74 14.29 -3.16
CA SER A 232 10.49 15.71 -2.88
C SER A 232 9.12 15.95 -2.25
N CYS A 233 8.09 15.26 -2.72
CA CYS A 233 6.74 15.30 -2.13
C CYS A 233 6.75 14.79 -0.68
N LEU A 234 7.41 13.66 -0.40
CA LEU A 234 7.52 13.11 0.95
C LEU A 234 8.29 14.02 1.90
N VAL A 235 9.36 14.67 1.43
CA VAL A 235 10.12 15.66 2.22
C VAL A 235 9.25 16.87 2.56
N MET A 236 8.55 17.43 1.58
CA MET A 236 7.63 18.57 1.78
C MET A 236 6.54 18.23 2.82
N ILE A 237 5.92 17.05 2.69
CA ILE A 237 4.92 16.58 3.66
C ILE A 237 5.56 16.44 5.06
N SER A 238 6.72 15.80 5.13
CA SER A 238 7.44 15.65 6.40
C SER A 238 7.72 16.99 7.07
N GLN A 239 8.23 17.97 6.34
CA GLN A 239 8.54 19.31 6.87
C GLN A 239 7.30 20.07 7.34
N LYS A 240 6.12 19.82 6.73
CA LYS A 240 4.89 20.49 7.13
C LYS A 240 4.31 19.95 8.42
N TYR A 241 4.42 18.65 8.66
CA TYR A 241 3.74 17.97 9.78
C TYR A 241 4.67 17.66 10.96
N TYR A 242 6.00 17.71 10.77
CA TYR A 242 6.99 17.42 11.81
C TYR A 242 7.43 18.70 12.53
#